data_c72ae39f5667541bfb893ccfd686e90b
#
_entry.id   c72ae39f5667541bfb893ccfd686e90b
#
_cell.length_a   1.000
_cell.length_b   1.000
_cell.length_c   1.000
_cell.angle_alpha   90.00
_cell.angle_beta   90.00
_cell.angle_gamma   90.00
#
_symmetry.space_group_name_H-M   'P 1'
#
loop_
_entity.id
_entity.type
_entity.pdbx_description
1 polymer ?
#
loop_
_entity_poly.entity_id
_entity_poly.type
_entity_poly.pdbx_seq_one_letter_code
_entity_poly.pdbx_strand_id
1 'polypeptide(L)'
;MIVMLTARRLKPGAWEQFRRAWDPGDAPPPGFQRAYHARNLRDEDEVISFGLFDMTEQDYRRWREEADSQESQRVDRLSAFVENEHVSGVYEVIDELEA
;
A
#
# COMPACT_ATOMS: atom_id res chain seq x y z
N MET A 1 14.85 4.64 4.14
CA MET A 1 13.82 4.43 3.09
C MET A 1 12.95 3.23 3.45
N ILE A 2 11.68 3.44 3.54
CA ILE A 2 10.68 2.42 3.86
C ILE A 2 9.86 2.12 2.62
N VAL A 3 9.53 0.84 2.43
CA VAL A 3 8.60 0.38 1.40
C VAL A 3 7.40 -0.26 2.09
N MET A 4 6.21 0.22 1.81
CA MET A 4 4.97 -0.44 2.22
C MET A 4 4.44 -1.19 1.01
N LEU A 5 4.25 -2.50 1.14
CA LEU A 5 3.91 -3.36 0.00
C LEU A 5 2.78 -4.31 0.35
N THR A 6 1.84 -4.43 -0.57
CA THR A 6 0.79 -5.42 -0.52
C THR A 6 0.67 -6.13 -1.86
N ALA A 7 0.34 -7.40 -1.83
CA ALA A 7 -0.03 -8.17 -3.02
C ALA A 7 -1.41 -8.75 -2.78
N ARG A 8 -2.38 -8.37 -3.61
CA ARG A 8 -3.78 -8.72 -3.44
C ARG A 8 -4.40 -9.28 -4.69
N ARG A 9 -5.34 -10.19 -4.51
CA ARG A 9 -6.29 -10.54 -5.56
C ARG A 9 -7.56 -9.74 -5.31
N LEU A 10 -7.95 -8.95 -6.29
CA LEU A 10 -9.19 -8.18 -6.24
C LEU A 10 -10.36 -9.06 -6.67
N LYS A 11 -11.56 -8.68 -6.25
CA LYS A 11 -12.77 -9.23 -6.82
C LYS A 11 -12.83 -8.92 -8.32
N PRO A 12 -13.40 -9.79 -9.15
CA PRO A 12 -13.41 -9.57 -10.59
C PRO A 12 -13.94 -8.19 -10.98
N GLY A 13 -13.16 -7.46 -11.78
CA GLY A 13 -13.54 -6.16 -12.27
C GLY A 13 -13.56 -5.02 -11.25
N ALA A 14 -12.99 -5.23 -10.05
CA ALA A 14 -13.09 -4.24 -8.96
C ALA A 14 -11.95 -3.22 -8.92
N TRP A 15 -11.11 -3.15 -9.95
CA TRP A 15 -9.93 -2.27 -9.93
C TRP A 15 -10.27 -0.81 -9.64
N GLU A 16 -11.26 -0.24 -10.33
CA GLU A 16 -11.57 1.18 -10.16
C GLU A 16 -12.08 1.50 -8.77
N GLN A 17 -12.95 0.65 -8.23
CA GLN A 17 -13.47 0.80 -6.88
C GLN A 17 -12.35 0.66 -5.84
N PHE A 18 -11.47 -0.34 -6.04
CA PHE A 18 -10.31 -0.55 -5.17
C PHE A 18 -9.41 0.68 -5.18
N ARG A 19 -9.09 1.21 -6.35
CA ARG A 19 -8.21 2.38 -6.48
C ARG A 19 -8.76 3.60 -5.76
N ARG A 20 -10.05 3.85 -5.86
CA ARG A 20 -10.70 4.96 -5.14
C ARG A 20 -10.64 4.76 -3.63
N ALA A 21 -10.93 3.55 -3.17
CA ALA A 21 -10.89 3.24 -1.74
C ALA A 21 -9.48 3.29 -1.17
N TRP A 22 -8.47 3.04 -2.01
CA TRP A 22 -7.07 3.03 -1.61
C TRP A 22 -6.54 4.43 -1.32
N ASP A 23 -7.14 5.46 -1.86
CA ASP A 23 -6.67 6.83 -1.73
C ASP A 23 -6.45 7.18 -0.23
N PRO A 24 -5.24 7.63 0.15
CA PRO A 24 -4.94 7.94 1.56
C PRO A 24 -5.60 9.21 2.05
N GLY A 25 -6.31 9.96 1.18
CA GLY A 25 -6.91 11.24 1.53
C GLY A 25 -5.91 12.38 1.49
N ASP A 26 -6.17 13.41 2.32
CA ASP A 26 -5.41 14.65 2.28
C ASP A 26 -4.08 14.59 3.03
N ALA A 27 -3.85 13.54 3.81
CA ALA A 27 -2.68 13.43 4.67
C ALA A 27 -1.96 12.09 4.48
N PRO A 28 -1.17 11.95 3.40
CA PRO A 28 -0.34 10.75 3.23
C PRO A 28 0.70 10.67 4.35
N PRO A 29 1.29 9.48 4.58
CA PRO A 29 2.36 9.34 5.56
C PRO A 29 3.52 10.29 5.30
N PRO A 30 4.21 10.77 6.34
CA PRO A 30 5.38 11.63 6.18
C PRO A 30 6.44 10.98 5.30
N GLY A 31 7.12 11.79 4.50
CA GLY A 31 8.18 11.28 3.63
C GLY A 31 7.70 10.55 2.39
N PHE A 32 6.40 10.54 2.12
CA PHE A 32 5.84 9.92 0.92
C PHE A 32 6.50 10.47 -0.33
N GLN A 33 7.02 9.58 -1.18
CA GLN A 33 7.65 9.96 -2.44
C GLN A 33 6.80 9.56 -3.64
N ARG A 34 6.42 8.29 -3.71
CA ARG A 34 5.62 7.76 -4.81
C ARG A 34 5.00 6.43 -4.44
N ALA A 35 3.97 6.07 -5.15
CA ALA A 35 3.34 4.76 -5.02
C ALA A 35 3.03 4.19 -6.40
N TYR A 36 3.01 2.88 -6.48
CA TYR A 36 2.71 2.16 -7.70
C TYR A 36 1.66 1.11 -7.42
N HIS A 37 0.77 0.94 -8.38
CA HIS A 37 -0.08 -0.23 -8.48
C HIS A 37 0.33 -0.95 -9.75
N ALA A 38 0.76 -2.19 -9.62
CA ALA A 38 1.22 -2.99 -10.76
C ALA A 38 0.32 -4.21 -10.90
N ARG A 39 -0.17 -4.43 -12.11
CA ARG A 39 -1.06 -5.53 -12.44
C ARG A 39 -0.27 -6.69 -12.99
N ASN A 40 -0.63 -7.91 -12.58
CA ASN A 40 -0.04 -9.11 -13.16
C ASN A 40 -0.42 -9.20 -14.64
N LEU A 41 0.58 -9.42 -15.50
CA LEU A 41 0.35 -9.50 -16.94
C LEU A 41 -0.50 -10.71 -17.35
N ARG A 42 -0.61 -11.70 -16.48
CA ARG A 42 -1.37 -12.93 -16.74
C ARG A 42 -2.70 -13.00 -16.00
N ASP A 43 -2.95 -12.06 -15.10
CA ASP A 43 -4.14 -12.07 -14.28
C ASP A 43 -4.49 -10.62 -13.88
N GLU A 44 -5.49 -10.07 -14.54
CA GLU A 44 -5.85 -8.66 -14.38
C GLU A 44 -6.39 -8.31 -12.99
N ASP A 45 -6.81 -9.30 -12.22
CA ASP A 45 -7.33 -9.07 -10.87
C ASP A 45 -6.26 -9.18 -9.78
N GLU A 46 -5.04 -9.54 -10.15
CA GLU A 46 -3.93 -9.61 -9.21
C GLU A 46 -3.08 -8.35 -9.29
N VAL A 47 -2.98 -7.63 -8.16
CA VAL A 47 -2.36 -6.31 -8.09
C VAL A 47 -1.36 -6.25 -6.94
N ILE A 48 -0.15 -5.75 -7.24
CA ILE A 48 0.84 -5.39 -6.23
C ILE A 48 0.77 -3.88 -6.06
N SER A 49 0.65 -3.43 -4.82
CA SER A 49 0.68 -2.01 -4.49
C SER A 49 1.87 -1.75 -3.57
N PHE A 50 2.69 -0.76 -3.91
CA PHE A 50 3.80 -0.40 -3.02
C PHE A 50 4.06 1.10 -3.06
N GLY A 51 4.41 1.62 -1.89
CA GLY A 51 4.77 3.01 -1.73
C GLY A 51 6.18 3.15 -1.19
N LEU A 52 6.86 4.21 -1.61
CA LEU A 52 8.21 4.57 -1.17
C LEU A 52 8.14 5.79 -0.27
N PHE A 53 8.81 5.70 0.89
CA PHE A 53 8.75 6.74 1.91
C PHE A 53 10.16 7.03 2.42
N ASP A 54 10.53 8.30 2.38
CA ASP A 54 11.79 8.76 2.99
C ASP A 54 11.57 8.96 4.48
N MET A 55 11.69 7.89 5.22
CA MET A 55 11.54 7.88 6.67
C MET A 55 12.36 6.75 7.28
N THR A 56 12.66 6.88 8.57
CA THR A 56 13.30 5.83 9.35
C THR A 56 12.25 4.87 9.90
N GLU A 57 12.70 3.69 10.40
CA GLU A 57 11.81 2.78 11.09
C GLU A 57 11.12 3.46 12.29
N GLN A 58 11.86 4.28 13.03
CA GLN A 58 11.31 4.99 14.18
C GLN A 58 10.23 5.99 13.78
N ASP A 59 10.43 6.73 12.69
CA ASP A 59 9.44 7.64 12.14
C ASP A 59 8.18 6.89 11.72
N TYR A 60 8.36 5.73 11.08
CA TYR A 60 7.25 4.88 10.68
C TYR A 60 6.43 4.44 11.89
N ARG A 61 7.08 3.96 12.95
CA ARG A 61 6.40 3.50 14.16
C ARG A 61 5.59 4.62 14.81
N ARG A 62 6.15 5.81 14.86
CA ARG A 62 5.46 6.99 15.40
C ARG A 62 4.24 7.36 14.58
N TRP A 63 4.40 7.43 13.26
CA TRP A 63 3.28 7.71 12.36
C TRP A 63 2.18 6.66 12.50
N ARG A 64 2.56 5.40 12.57
CA ARG A 64 1.59 4.29 12.64
C ARG A 64 0.74 4.37 13.90
N GLU A 65 1.33 4.74 15.02
CA GLU A 65 0.59 4.92 16.27
C GLU A 65 -0.43 6.07 16.14
N GLU A 66 -0.02 7.20 15.56
CA GLU A 66 -0.89 8.36 15.38
C GLU A 66 -2.01 8.12 14.37
N ALA A 67 -1.74 7.32 13.34
CA ALA A 67 -2.66 7.10 12.21
C ALA A 67 -3.47 5.80 12.32
N ASP A 68 -3.38 5.08 13.42
CA ASP A 68 -3.96 3.74 13.54
C ASP A 68 -5.46 3.68 13.21
N SER A 69 -6.23 4.62 13.73
CA SER A 69 -7.67 4.67 13.49
C SER A 69 -8.01 4.92 12.01
N GLN A 70 -7.30 5.85 11.38
CA GLN A 70 -7.53 6.17 9.96
C GLN A 70 -7.12 5.00 9.06
N GLU A 71 -5.99 4.35 9.37
CA GLU A 71 -5.53 3.18 8.62
C GLU A 71 -6.49 2.01 8.75
N SER A 72 -7.03 1.76 9.92
CA SER A 72 -8.02 0.71 10.14
C SER A 72 -9.28 0.95 9.31
N GLN A 73 -9.78 2.17 9.27
CA GLN A 73 -10.93 2.54 8.45
C GLN A 73 -10.64 2.37 6.96
N ARG A 74 -9.45 2.75 6.53
CA ARG A 74 -9.02 2.60 5.14
C ARG A 74 -8.95 1.13 4.74
N VAL A 75 -8.38 0.28 5.57
CA VAL A 75 -8.32 -1.16 5.34
C VAL A 75 -9.72 -1.76 5.25
N ASP A 76 -10.63 -1.35 6.11
CA ASP A 76 -12.03 -1.80 6.05
C ASP A 76 -12.69 -1.43 4.72
N ARG A 77 -12.45 -0.22 4.22
CA ARG A 77 -12.99 0.19 2.90
C ARG A 77 -12.41 -0.65 1.77
N LEU A 78 -11.10 -0.93 1.83
CA LEU A 78 -10.41 -1.74 0.81
C LEU A 78 -10.94 -3.17 0.78
N SER A 79 -11.23 -3.74 1.94
CA SER A 79 -11.60 -5.15 2.07
C SER A 79 -12.86 -5.52 1.26
N ALA A 80 -13.74 -4.55 1.01
CA ALA A 80 -14.93 -4.78 0.19
C ALA A 80 -14.59 -5.21 -1.25
N PHE A 81 -13.41 -4.86 -1.75
CA PHE A 81 -13.01 -5.08 -3.13
C PHE A 81 -11.88 -6.11 -3.27
N VAL A 82 -11.44 -6.68 -2.16
CA VAL A 82 -10.33 -7.62 -2.11
C VAL A 82 -10.85 -9.03 -1.82
N GLU A 83 -10.48 -9.98 -2.68
CA GLU A 83 -10.81 -11.38 -2.49
C GLU A 83 -9.80 -12.06 -1.58
N ASN A 84 -8.51 -11.74 -1.76
CA ASN A 84 -7.43 -12.36 -0.99
C ASN A 84 -6.23 -11.41 -0.93
N GLU A 85 -5.52 -11.41 0.20
CA GLU A 85 -4.28 -10.66 0.39
C GLU A 85 -3.16 -11.65 0.65
N HIS A 86 -2.22 -11.76 -0.30
CA HIS A 86 -1.11 -12.72 -0.24
C HIS A 86 0.07 -12.23 0.58
N VAL A 87 0.36 -10.92 0.46
CA VAL A 87 1.48 -10.28 1.15
C VAL A 87 1.02 -8.93 1.67
N SER A 88 1.38 -8.63 2.89
CA SER A 88 1.22 -7.31 3.48
C SER A 88 2.40 -7.07 4.40
N GLY A 89 3.19 -6.05 4.12
CA GLY A 89 4.36 -5.79 4.94
C GLY A 89 4.93 -4.40 4.77
N VAL A 90 5.76 -4.06 5.73
CA VAL A 90 6.53 -2.82 5.74
C VAL A 90 8.00 -3.23 5.80
N TYR A 91 8.78 -2.73 4.87
CA TYR A 91 10.14 -3.19 4.64
C TYR A 91 11.10 -2.02 4.64
N GLU A 92 12.29 -2.22 5.17
CA GLU A 92 13.38 -1.27 5.06
C GLU A 92 14.20 -1.59 3.83
N VAL A 93 14.50 -0.58 3.02
CA VAL A 93 15.41 -0.74 1.87
C VAL A 93 16.82 -0.95 2.39
N ILE A 94 17.43 -2.08 2.06
CA ILE A 94 18.78 -2.43 2.54
C ILE A 94 19.83 -2.34 1.44
N ASP A 95 19.42 -2.20 0.20
CA ASP A 95 20.35 -2.08 -0.93
C ASP A 95 19.63 -1.44 -2.11
N GLU A 96 20.33 -0.65 -2.89
CA GLU A 96 19.79 0.01 -4.07
C GLU A 96 20.80 -0.09 -5.20
N LEU A 97 20.34 -0.53 -6.36
CA LEU A 97 21.14 -0.59 -7.58
C LEU A 97 20.53 0.37 -8.60
N GLU A 98 21.36 1.19 -9.19
CA GLU A 98 20.95 2.07 -10.29
C GLU A 98 21.46 1.50 -11.63
N ALA A 99 20.67 1.72 -12.67
CA ALA A 99 21.02 1.29 -14.02
C ALA A 99 22.21 2.08 -14.58
#